data_e467f9b7a8b031bbcbd089a8fc2c15fa
#
_entry.id   e467f9b7a8b031bbcbd089a8fc2c15fa
#
_cell.length_a   1.000
_cell.length_b   1.000
_cell.length_c   1.000
_cell.angle_alpha   90.00
_cell.angle_beta   90.00
_cell.angle_gamma   90.00
#
_symmetry.space_group_name_H-M   'P 1'
#
loop_
_entity.id
_entity.type
_entity.pdbx_description
1 polymer ?
#
loop_
_entity_poly.entity_id
_entity_poly.type
_entity_poly.pdbx_seq_one_letter_code
_entity_poly.pdbx_strand_id
1 'polypeptide(L)'
;MVTGMDAFWYRKFFARAPKPDLKASNLAAGRGDAEAQFGLGLRYGSGTGEARDLAQAAHWYRQAADQNHCLAQFNLGLMYASGQGVPRDEGEAGRWMRKAAEQGDAGAQFNLGTRFHRVSVGGPPGDEVEAKIEAYKWFFLAAAQGYKDSAASCERMTFGMTREEVAEGNQRAASFELTKPTDSLDR
;
A
#
# COMPACT_ATOMS: atom_id res chain seq x y z
N MET A 1 17.32 -5.28 8.47
CA MET A 1 17.76 -3.90 8.17
C MET A 1 16.90 -3.39 7.01
N VAL A 2 15.81 -2.69 7.33
CA VAL A 2 14.93 -2.01 6.36
C VAL A 2 15.27 -0.53 6.48
N THR A 3 16.36 -0.13 5.87
CA THR A 3 16.83 1.25 5.90
C THR A 3 17.17 1.68 4.47
N GLY A 4 16.35 2.56 3.92
CA GLY A 4 16.71 3.32 2.73
C GLY A 4 15.64 3.57 1.67
N MET A 5 14.46 2.96 1.75
CA MET A 5 13.44 3.07 0.69
C MET A 5 12.44 4.23 0.88
N ASP A 6 12.15 4.56 2.12
CA ASP A 6 11.09 5.52 2.44
C ASP A 6 11.52 6.98 2.22
N ALA A 7 12.82 7.27 2.37
CA ALA A 7 13.34 8.62 2.25
C ALA A 7 13.40 9.15 0.80
N PHE A 8 13.57 8.27 -0.20
CA PHE A 8 13.71 8.70 -1.59
C PHE A 8 12.38 9.10 -2.24
N TRP A 9 11.32 8.33 -1.99
CA TRP A 9 9.96 8.63 -2.45
C TRP A 9 9.41 9.89 -1.79
N TYR A 10 9.61 10.02 -0.49
CA TYR A 10 9.25 11.17 0.31
C TYR A 10 9.90 12.46 -0.23
N ARG A 11 11.22 12.44 -0.56
CA ARG A 11 11.95 13.60 -1.08
C ARG A 11 11.48 14.01 -2.47
N LYS A 12 11.07 13.09 -3.34
CA LYS A 12 10.68 13.41 -4.72
C LYS A 12 9.29 14.04 -4.81
N PHE A 13 8.37 13.67 -3.94
CA PHE A 13 7.00 14.21 -3.93
C PHE A 13 6.88 15.52 -3.15
N PHE A 14 7.58 15.67 -2.05
CA PHE A 14 7.43 16.82 -1.13
C PHE A 14 8.46 17.95 -1.29
N ALA A 15 9.51 17.76 -2.08
CA ALA A 15 10.53 18.80 -2.31
C ALA A 15 10.01 20.00 -3.14
N ARG A 16 8.80 19.94 -3.69
CA ARG A 16 8.26 20.93 -4.62
C ARG A 16 6.94 21.59 -4.19
N ALA A 17 6.31 21.11 -3.12
CA ALA A 17 5.12 21.75 -2.59
C ALA A 17 5.51 22.91 -1.64
N PRO A 18 4.84 24.07 -1.72
CA PRO A 18 4.99 25.11 -0.71
C PRO A 18 4.67 24.48 0.66
N LYS A 19 5.47 24.82 1.69
CA LYS A 19 5.22 24.32 3.06
C LYS A 19 3.80 24.71 3.43
N PRO A 20 2.87 23.77 3.59
CA PRO A 20 1.50 24.11 3.92
C PRO A 20 1.48 24.83 5.28
N ASP A 21 0.65 25.85 5.39
CA ASP A 21 0.40 26.50 6.68
C ASP A 21 -0.11 25.46 7.67
N LEU A 22 0.66 25.25 8.74
CA LEU A 22 0.39 24.21 9.73
C LEU A 22 -0.98 24.39 10.39
N LYS A 23 -1.39 25.65 10.61
CA LYS A 23 -2.71 25.95 11.21
C LYS A 23 -3.83 25.59 10.23
N ALA A 24 -3.66 25.94 8.95
CA ALA A 24 -4.62 25.59 7.90
C ALA A 24 -4.74 24.06 7.72
N SER A 25 -3.61 23.35 7.69
CA SER A 25 -3.61 21.88 7.57
C SER A 25 -4.25 21.20 8.76
N ASN A 26 -3.94 21.62 9.98
CA ASN A 26 -4.56 21.08 11.20
C ASN A 26 -6.07 21.36 11.23
N LEU A 27 -6.49 22.55 10.79
CA LEU A 27 -7.90 22.91 10.73
C LEU A 27 -8.66 22.08 9.68
N ALA A 28 -8.08 21.89 8.50
CA ALA A 28 -8.66 21.09 7.43
C ALA A 28 -8.78 19.60 7.86
N ALA A 29 -7.72 19.02 8.43
CA ALA A 29 -7.76 17.66 8.96
C ALA A 29 -8.81 17.48 10.06
N GLY A 30 -8.94 18.45 10.97
CA GLY A 30 -9.96 18.45 12.01
C GLY A 30 -11.39 18.60 11.47
N ARG A 31 -11.57 19.13 10.26
CA ARG A 31 -12.84 19.18 9.53
C ARG A 31 -13.13 17.93 8.68
N GLY A 32 -12.20 16.98 8.66
CA GLY A 32 -12.39 15.70 7.97
C GLY A 32 -11.75 15.63 6.58
N ASP A 33 -10.94 16.60 6.16
CA ASP A 33 -10.24 16.56 4.88
C ASP A 33 -9.21 15.42 4.86
N ALA A 34 -9.41 14.42 4.00
CA ALA A 34 -8.61 13.21 3.94
C ALA A 34 -7.15 13.46 3.53
N GLU A 35 -6.91 14.41 2.62
CA GLU A 35 -5.56 14.78 2.18
C GLU A 35 -4.80 15.48 3.32
N ALA A 36 -5.47 16.39 4.03
CA ALA A 36 -4.88 17.05 5.20
C ALA A 36 -4.60 16.06 6.35
N GLN A 37 -5.48 15.09 6.57
CA GLN A 37 -5.27 14.01 7.54
C GLN A 37 -4.09 13.14 7.15
N PHE A 38 -3.98 12.74 5.88
CA PHE A 38 -2.81 12.02 5.37
C PHE A 38 -1.53 12.83 5.57
N GLY A 39 -1.56 14.13 5.26
CA GLY A 39 -0.44 15.04 5.47
C GLY A 39 0.01 15.13 6.95
N LEU A 40 -0.94 15.13 7.90
CA LEU A 40 -0.61 15.05 9.34
C LEU A 40 0.03 13.71 9.69
N GLY A 41 -0.50 12.61 9.16
CA GLY A 41 0.09 11.27 9.33
C GLY A 41 1.55 11.23 8.90
N LEU A 42 1.87 11.80 7.73
CA LEU A 42 3.25 11.91 7.24
C LEU A 42 4.15 12.74 8.17
N ARG A 43 3.65 13.84 8.70
CA ARG A 43 4.41 14.73 9.59
C ARG A 43 4.76 14.03 10.90
N TYR A 44 3.78 13.42 11.57
CA TYR A 44 4.03 12.66 12.80
C TYR A 44 4.92 11.44 12.55
N GLY A 45 4.75 10.77 11.42
CA GLY A 45 5.56 9.61 11.04
C GLY A 45 7.04 9.94 10.75
N SER A 46 7.30 11.09 10.12
CA SER A 46 8.64 11.54 9.77
C SER A 46 9.34 12.38 10.85
N GLY A 47 8.57 12.95 11.79
CA GLY A 47 9.08 13.92 12.75
C GLY A 47 9.41 15.29 12.13
N THR A 48 8.84 15.61 10.97
CA THR A 48 9.08 16.89 10.27
C THR A 48 8.22 18.00 10.89
N GLY A 49 8.85 18.84 11.69
CA GLY A 49 8.20 20.00 12.35
C GLY A 49 7.56 19.71 13.71
N GLU A 50 7.46 18.46 14.11
CA GLU A 50 7.01 17.99 15.43
C GLU A 50 7.87 16.78 15.85
N ALA A 51 7.82 16.40 17.13
CA ALA A 51 8.45 15.15 17.55
C ALA A 51 7.79 13.96 16.83
N ARG A 52 8.60 13.00 16.38
CA ARG A 52 8.10 11.78 15.74
C ARG A 52 7.18 11.04 16.70
N ASP A 53 5.94 10.84 16.28
CA ASP A 53 4.93 10.12 17.04
C ASP A 53 4.18 9.16 16.09
N LEU A 54 4.57 7.89 16.14
CA LEU A 54 4.01 6.87 15.24
C LEU A 54 2.56 6.52 15.62
N ALA A 55 2.16 6.68 16.88
CA ALA A 55 0.76 6.44 17.27
C ALA A 55 -0.15 7.52 16.69
N GLN A 56 0.27 8.80 16.74
CA GLN A 56 -0.43 9.89 16.08
C GLN A 56 -0.42 9.72 14.54
N ALA A 57 0.69 9.28 13.96
CA ALA A 57 0.72 8.99 12.52
C ALA A 57 -0.31 7.93 12.14
N ALA A 58 -0.39 6.82 12.89
CA ALA A 58 -1.37 5.77 12.65
C ALA A 58 -2.81 6.26 12.81
N HIS A 59 -3.06 7.11 13.81
CA HIS A 59 -4.39 7.73 14.02
C HIS A 59 -4.82 8.54 12.79
N TRP A 60 -3.97 9.43 12.30
CA TRP A 60 -4.29 10.28 11.15
C TRP A 60 -4.38 9.49 9.84
N TYR A 61 -3.48 8.51 9.62
CA TYR A 61 -3.62 7.62 8.48
C TYR A 61 -4.92 6.84 8.51
N ARG A 62 -5.39 6.38 9.69
CA ARG A 62 -6.67 5.69 9.81
C ARG A 62 -7.83 6.59 9.40
N GLN A 63 -7.86 7.83 9.88
CA GLN A 63 -8.89 8.80 9.52
C GLN A 63 -8.98 9.01 8.01
N ALA A 64 -7.83 9.16 7.34
CA ALA A 64 -7.78 9.31 5.88
C ALA A 64 -8.12 7.99 5.14
N ALA A 65 -7.62 6.84 5.66
CA ALA A 65 -7.84 5.52 5.06
C ALA A 65 -9.31 5.10 5.09
N ASP A 66 -10.03 5.45 6.16
CA ASP A 66 -11.47 5.22 6.30
C ASP A 66 -12.28 6.04 5.27
N GLN A 67 -11.73 7.15 4.79
CA GLN A 67 -12.26 7.95 3.69
C GLN A 67 -11.76 7.51 2.31
N ASN A 68 -11.23 6.29 2.21
CA ASN A 68 -10.73 5.71 0.97
C ASN A 68 -9.46 6.37 0.40
N HIS A 69 -8.69 7.10 1.19
CA HIS A 69 -7.43 7.68 0.74
C HIS A 69 -6.37 6.59 0.52
N CYS A 70 -6.00 6.35 -0.73
CA CYS A 70 -5.17 5.22 -1.16
C CYS A 70 -3.82 5.13 -0.43
N LEU A 71 -3.05 6.22 -0.42
CA LEU A 71 -1.73 6.25 0.22
C LEU A 71 -1.81 6.10 1.76
N ALA A 72 -2.89 6.59 2.37
CA ALA A 72 -3.11 6.39 3.80
C ALA A 72 -3.41 4.91 4.11
N GLN A 73 -4.20 4.24 3.28
CA GLN A 73 -4.44 2.79 3.40
C GLN A 73 -3.14 1.99 3.28
N PHE A 74 -2.29 2.32 2.30
CA PHE A 74 -1.00 1.66 2.14
C PHE A 74 -0.11 1.87 3.37
N ASN A 75 0.07 3.13 3.83
CA ASN A 75 0.91 3.43 4.99
C ASN A 75 0.38 2.76 6.27
N LEU A 76 -0.94 2.78 6.49
CA LEU A 76 -1.55 2.10 7.63
C LEU A 76 -1.32 0.58 7.57
N GLY A 77 -1.41 -0.03 6.39
CA GLY A 77 -1.08 -1.43 6.15
C GLY A 77 0.36 -1.76 6.53
N LEU A 78 1.32 -0.91 6.16
CA LEU A 78 2.74 -1.06 6.55
C LEU A 78 2.94 -0.93 8.06
N MET A 79 2.23 -0.01 8.72
CA MET A 79 2.30 0.17 10.16
C MET A 79 1.81 -1.08 10.90
N TYR A 80 0.70 -1.68 10.46
CA TYR A 80 0.23 -2.95 11.04
C TYR A 80 1.18 -4.11 10.76
N ALA A 81 1.76 -4.21 9.58
CA ALA A 81 2.71 -5.26 9.25
C ALA A 81 3.99 -5.20 10.11
N SER A 82 4.43 -3.98 10.44
CA SER A 82 5.65 -3.75 11.23
C SER A 82 5.43 -3.57 12.73
N GLY A 83 4.18 -3.34 13.18
CA GLY A 83 3.89 -3.00 14.57
C GLY A 83 4.35 -1.60 14.97
N GLN A 84 4.44 -0.66 14.02
CA GLN A 84 4.87 0.70 14.26
C GLN A 84 3.68 1.61 14.57
N GLY A 85 3.61 2.14 15.79
CA GLY A 85 2.54 3.02 16.24
C GLY A 85 1.20 2.32 16.50
N VAL A 86 1.08 1.06 16.09
CA VAL A 86 -0.05 0.15 16.34
C VAL A 86 0.48 -1.23 16.68
N PRO A 87 -0.24 -2.07 17.43
CA PRO A 87 0.12 -3.47 17.59
C PRO A 87 0.22 -4.17 16.22
N ARG A 88 1.24 -5.03 16.07
CA ARG A 88 1.39 -5.80 14.83
C ARG A 88 0.16 -6.69 14.59
N ASP A 89 -0.42 -6.57 13.41
CA ASP A 89 -1.56 -7.37 12.98
C ASP A 89 -1.47 -7.64 11.47
N GLU A 90 -1.15 -8.88 11.12
CA GLU A 90 -1.02 -9.31 9.72
C GLU A 90 -2.38 -9.31 8.99
N GLY A 91 -3.49 -9.54 9.70
CA GLY A 91 -4.84 -9.48 9.12
C GLY A 91 -5.20 -8.05 8.71
N GLU A 92 -5.05 -7.10 9.63
CA GLU A 92 -5.28 -5.68 9.35
C GLU A 92 -4.32 -5.18 8.24
N ALA A 93 -3.04 -5.54 8.31
CA ALA A 93 -2.07 -5.19 7.27
C ALA A 93 -2.55 -5.65 5.89
N GLY A 94 -2.97 -6.90 5.77
CA GLY A 94 -3.48 -7.45 4.52
C GLY A 94 -4.75 -6.76 4.03
N ARG A 95 -5.67 -6.43 4.93
CA ARG A 95 -6.92 -5.73 4.59
C ARG A 95 -6.66 -4.33 4.02
N TRP A 96 -5.82 -3.55 4.69
CA TRP A 96 -5.51 -2.19 4.25
C TRP A 96 -4.67 -2.17 2.97
N MET A 97 -3.68 -3.05 2.86
CA MET A 97 -2.90 -3.20 1.62
C MET A 97 -3.77 -3.62 0.44
N ARG A 98 -4.76 -4.52 0.65
CA ARG A 98 -5.69 -4.93 -0.40
C ARG A 98 -6.51 -3.74 -0.91
N LYS A 99 -7.06 -2.94 -0.02
CA LYS A 99 -7.82 -1.73 -0.41
C LYS A 99 -6.98 -0.77 -1.26
N ALA A 100 -5.73 -0.51 -0.87
CA ALA A 100 -4.83 0.34 -1.64
C ALA A 100 -4.44 -0.28 -3.00
N ALA A 101 -4.18 -1.60 -3.03
CA ALA A 101 -3.83 -2.32 -4.26
C ALA A 101 -5.00 -2.36 -5.26
N GLU A 102 -6.24 -2.50 -4.77
CA GLU A 102 -7.46 -2.43 -5.57
C GLU A 102 -7.70 -1.04 -6.17
N GLN A 103 -7.21 0.00 -5.53
CA GLN A 103 -7.16 1.35 -6.08
C GLN A 103 -5.98 1.58 -7.05
N GLY A 104 -5.11 0.60 -7.22
CA GLY A 104 -4.01 0.64 -8.19
C GLY A 104 -2.67 1.07 -7.59
N ASP A 105 -2.52 1.20 -6.27
CA ASP A 105 -1.20 1.51 -5.68
C ASP A 105 -0.20 0.38 -5.95
N ALA A 106 0.84 0.69 -6.73
CA ALA A 106 1.84 -0.30 -7.15
C ALA A 106 2.66 -0.86 -5.99
N GLY A 107 2.89 -0.06 -4.94
CA GLY A 107 3.57 -0.50 -3.73
C GLY A 107 2.74 -1.49 -2.94
N ALA A 108 1.44 -1.22 -2.80
CA ALA A 108 0.50 -2.14 -2.17
C ALA A 108 0.34 -3.45 -2.97
N GLN A 109 0.25 -3.36 -4.30
CA GLN A 109 0.22 -4.52 -5.19
C GLN A 109 1.47 -5.41 -5.01
N PHE A 110 2.67 -4.81 -5.00
CA PHE A 110 3.91 -5.54 -4.76
C PHE A 110 3.93 -6.21 -3.37
N ASN A 111 3.50 -5.50 -2.33
CA ASN A 111 3.43 -6.06 -0.97
C ASN A 111 2.42 -7.20 -0.86
N LEU A 112 1.27 -7.11 -1.54
CA LEU A 112 0.32 -8.22 -1.63
C LEU A 112 0.93 -9.42 -2.36
N GLY A 113 1.60 -9.20 -3.48
CA GLY A 113 2.32 -10.25 -4.20
C GLY A 113 3.31 -10.97 -3.29
N THR A 114 4.11 -10.22 -2.53
CA THR A 114 5.06 -10.78 -1.55
C THR A 114 4.35 -11.58 -0.45
N ARG A 115 3.22 -11.10 0.03
CA ARG A 115 2.43 -11.77 1.06
C ARG A 115 1.86 -13.11 0.56
N PHE A 116 1.26 -13.13 -0.64
CA PHE A 116 0.76 -14.35 -1.26
C PHE A 116 1.88 -15.32 -1.61
N HIS A 117 3.02 -14.84 -2.07
CA HIS A 117 4.19 -15.69 -2.30
C HIS A 117 4.66 -16.38 -1.00
N ARG A 118 4.66 -15.69 0.13
CA ARG A 118 4.99 -16.30 1.41
C ARG A 118 3.99 -17.41 1.79
N VAL A 119 2.71 -17.21 1.52
CA VAL A 119 1.67 -18.25 1.73
C VAL A 119 1.90 -19.44 0.80
N SER A 120 2.26 -19.20 -0.47
CA SER A 120 2.51 -20.29 -1.42
C SER A 120 3.71 -21.16 -1.09
N VAL A 121 4.66 -20.66 -0.29
CA VAL A 121 5.88 -21.42 0.09
C VAL A 121 5.77 -22.04 1.48
N GLY A 122 5.03 -21.44 2.40
CA GLY A 122 4.97 -21.86 3.80
C GLY A 122 3.60 -21.72 4.46
N GLY A 123 2.55 -21.63 3.65
CA GLY A 123 1.16 -21.58 4.12
C GLY A 123 0.56 -22.95 4.42
N PRO A 124 -0.73 -22.99 4.79
CA PRO A 124 -1.46 -24.22 4.99
C PRO A 124 -1.48 -25.10 3.73
N PRO A 125 -1.45 -26.44 3.86
CA PRO A 125 -1.60 -27.33 2.72
C PRO A 125 -2.92 -27.10 1.96
N GLY A 126 -2.81 -26.99 0.61
CA GLY A 126 -3.96 -26.79 -0.27
C GLY A 126 -4.12 -25.36 -0.79
N ASP A 127 -3.49 -24.38 -0.17
CA ASP A 127 -3.57 -22.98 -0.60
C ASP A 127 -2.42 -22.57 -1.56
N GLU A 128 -1.46 -23.48 -1.83
CA GLU A 128 -0.22 -23.14 -2.52
C GLU A 128 -0.46 -22.65 -3.96
N VAL A 129 -1.32 -23.35 -4.71
CA VAL A 129 -1.60 -23.03 -6.12
C VAL A 129 -2.32 -21.69 -6.24
N GLU A 130 -3.37 -21.51 -5.46
CA GLU A 130 -4.14 -20.26 -5.45
C GLU A 130 -3.27 -19.08 -5.00
N ALA A 131 -2.47 -19.27 -3.98
CA ALA A 131 -1.54 -18.25 -3.49
C ALA A 131 -0.45 -17.90 -4.53
N LYS A 132 0.05 -18.87 -5.32
CA LYS A 132 0.96 -18.60 -6.43
C LYS A 132 0.32 -17.73 -7.50
N ILE A 133 -0.89 -18.08 -7.93
CA ILE A 133 -1.63 -17.35 -8.97
C ILE A 133 -1.89 -15.92 -8.52
N GLU A 134 -2.35 -15.74 -7.27
CA GLU A 134 -2.57 -14.40 -6.71
C GLU A 134 -1.25 -13.61 -6.57
N ALA A 135 -0.17 -14.24 -6.10
CA ALA A 135 1.14 -13.58 -6.02
C ALA A 135 1.60 -13.08 -7.39
N TYR A 136 1.52 -13.93 -8.39
CA TYR A 136 1.89 -13.60 -9.76
C TYR A 136 1.06 -12.43 -10.31
N LYS A 137 -0.27 -12.49 -10.17
CA LYS A 137 -1.20 -11.41 -10.58
C LYS A 137 -0.77 -10.06 -9.99
N TRP A 138 -0.55 -10.00 -8.69
CA TRP A 138 -0.22 -8.75 -8.01
C TRP A 138 1.17 -8.22 -8.39
N PHE A 139 2.17 -9.09 -8.55
CA PHE A 139 3.47 -8.69 -9.08
C PHE A 139 3.38 -8.20 -10.52
N PHE A 140 2.56 -8.84 -11.35
CA PHE A 140 2.35 -8.44 -12.74
C PHE A 140 1.73 -7.05 -12.84
N LEU A 141 0.70 -6.76 -12.05
CA LEU A 141 0.06 -5.43 -11.99
C LEU A 141 1.03 -4.34 -11.52
N ALA A 142 1.84 -4.61 -10.52
CA ALA A 142 2.87 -3.70 -10.06
C ALA A 142 3.98 -3.50 -11.10
N ALA A 143 4.37 -4.56 -11.83
CA ALA A 143 5.37 -4.50 -12.90
C ALA A 143 4.88 -3.68 -14.09
N ALA A 144 3.61 -3.77 -14.46
CA ALA A 144 3.00 -2.97 -15.51
C ALA A 144 3.08 -1.45 -15.22
N GLN A 145 3.15 -1.08 -13.95
CA GLN A 145 3.35 0.30 -13.51
C GLN A 145 4.85 0.68 -13.33
N GLY A 146 5.77 -0.22 -13.68
CA GLY A 146 7.20 0.01 -13.52
C GLY A 146 7.69 0.03 -12.06
N TYR A 147 6.90 -0.54 -11.12
CA TYR A 147 7.34 -0.62 -9.73
C TYR A 147 8.55 -1.55 -9.63
N LYS A 148 9.60 -1.11 -8.92
CA LYS A 148 10.89 -1.77 -8.83
C LYS A 148 10.76 -3.23 -8.37
N ASP A 149 11.65 -4.09 -8.86
CA ASP A 149 11.73 -5.52 -8.53
C ASP A 149 10.48 -6.35 -8.86
N SER A 150 9.36 -5.72 -9.28
CA SER A 150 8.13 -6.43 -9.61
C SER A 150 8.28 -7.33 -10.83
N ALA A 151 8.93 -6.84 -11.89
CA ALA A 151 9.19 -7.62 -13.09
C ALA A 151 10.05 -8.85 -12.78
N ALA A 152 11.13 -8.67 -12.02
CA ALA A 152 11.99 -9.77 -11.59
C ALA A 152 11.25 -10.75 -10.64
N SER A 153 10.31 -10.26 -9.84
CA SER A 153 9.47 -11.11 -9.00
C SER A 153 8.49 -11.93 -9.82
N CYS A 154 7.85 -11.35 -10.85
CA CYS A 154 7.06 -12.07 -11.82
C CYS A 154 7.85 -13.18 -12.48
N GLU A 155 9.02 -12.87 -13.01
CA GLU A 155 9.89 -13.83 -13.68
C GLU A 155 10.27 -15.00 -12.76
N ARG A 156 10.69 -14.70 -11.52
CA ARG A 156 10.99 -15.76 -10.54
C ARG A 156 9.80 -16.64 -10.23
N MET A 157 8.58 -16.10 -10.17
CA MET A 157 7.38 -16.88 -9.92
C MET A 157 7.14 -17.91 -11.04
N THR A 158 7.39 -17.56 -12.31
CA THR A 158 7.14 -18.47 -13.45
C THR A 158 7.98 -19.74 -13.41
N PHE A 159 9.16 -19.74 -12.77
CA PHE A 159 9.97 -20.97 -12.62
C PHE A 159 9.30 -22.04 -11.74
N GLY A 160 8.40 -21.64 -10.85
CA GLY A 160 7.67 -22.55 -9.98
C GLY A 160 6.19 -22.73 -10.33
N MET A 161 5.76 -22.27 -11.53
CA MET A 161 4.36 -22.28 -11.98
C MET A 161 4.21 -23.11 -13.24
N THR A 162 3.06 -23.79 -13.41
CA THR A 162 2.67 -24.39 -14.67
C THR A 162 2.23 -23.34 -15.68
N ARG A 163 2.09 -23.72 -16.95
CA ARG A 163 1.59 -22.82 -18.00
C ARG A 163 0.16 -22.38 -17.74
N GLU A 164 -0.65 -23.26 -17.17
CA GLU A 164 -2.04 -23.03 -16.80
C GLU A 164 -2.13 -22.02 -15.65
N GLU A 165 -1.30 -22.15 -14.61
CA GLU A 165 -1.22 -21.21 -13.48
C GLU A 165 -0.81 -19.80 -13.96
N VAL A 166 0.17 -19.70 -14.86
CA VAL A 166 0.58 -18.42 -15.45
C VAL A 166 -0.52 -17.80 -16.30
N ALA A 167 -1.21 -18.62 -17.12
CA ALA A 167 -2.31 -18.16 -17.95
C ALA A 167 -3.47 -17.62 -17.10
N GLU A 168 -3.83 -18.32 -16.04
CA GLU A 168 -4.84 -17.89 -15.08
C GLU A 168 -4.45 -16.57 -14.39
N GLY A 169 -3.19 -16.45 -13.94
CA GLY A 169 -2.70 -15.21 -13.34
C GLY A 169 -2.75 -14.01 -14.30
N ASN A 170 -2.39 -14.22 -15.56
CA ASN A 170 -2.52 -13.20 -16.61
C ASN A 170 -3.99 -12.82 -16.87
N GLN A 171 -4.88 -13.80 -16.92
CA GLN A 171 -6.31 -13.56 -17.10
C GLN A 171 -6.88 -12.74 -15.92
N ARG A 172 -6.53 -13.09 -14.68
CA ARG A 172 -6.95 -12.34 -13.50
C ARG A 172 -6.39 -10.90 -13.47
N ALA A 173 -5.15 -10.71 -13.95
CA ALA A 173 -4.57 -9.38 -14.06
C ALA A 173 -5.27 -8.54 -15.15
N ALA A 174 -5.57 -9.14 -16.29
CA ALA A 174 -6.26 -8.46 -17.41
C ALA A 174 -7.71 -8.09 -17.05
N SER A 175 -8.38 -8.89 -16.22
CA SER A 175 -9.75 -8.61 -15.75
C SER A 175 -9.80 -7.72 -14.50
N PHE A 176 -8.64 -7.31 -13.99
CA PHE A 176 -8.57 -6.44 -12.83
C PHE A 176 -9.08 -5.04 -13.17
N GLU A 177 -10.18 -4.66 -12.55
CA GLU A 177 -10.74 -3.32 -12.66
C GLU A 177 -10.26 -2.47 -11.47
N LEU A 178 -9.66 -1.32 -11.76
CA LEU A 178 -9.29 -0.36 -10.74
C LEU A 178 -10.56 0.20 -10.09
N THR A 179 -10.64 0.10 -8.77
CA THR A 179 -11.66 0.83 -8.01
C THR A 179 -11.31 2.30 -8.09
N LYS A 180 -12.01 3.04 -8.96
CA LYS A 180 -11.84 4.49 -9.02
C LYS A 180 -12.32 5.08 -7.69
N PRO A 181 -11.59 6.09 -7.14
CA PRO A 181 -12.17 6.94 -6.12
C PRO A 181 -13.50 7.45 -6.69
N THR A 182 -14.59 7.31 -5.98
CA THR A 182 -15.83 7.94 -6.38
C THR A 182 -15.57 9.44 -6.36
N ASP A 183 -15.44 10.03 -7.54
CA ASP A 183 -15.45 11.48 -7.69
C ASP A 183 -16.76 11.99 -7.09
N SER A 184 -16.70 12.48 -5.87
CA SER A 184 -17.76 13.26 -5.25
C SER A 184 -17.77 14.69 -5.83
N LEU A 185 -17.66 14.79 -7.16
CA LEU A 185 -17.76 16.03 -7.92
C LEU A 185 -18.98 15.95 -8.83
N ASP A 186 -20.14 15.67 -8.25
CA ASP A 186 -21.42 16.02 -8.89
C ASP A 186 -22.49 16.16 -7.79
N ARG A 187 -22.44 17.32 -7.12
CA ARG A 187 -23.64 18.00 -6.58
C ARG A 187 -23.33 19.46 -6.24
#